data_2883ead3867b25dc899200eaaecb37c0
#
_entry.id   2883ead3867b25dc899200eaaecb37c0
#
_cell.length_a   1.000
_cell.length_b   1.000
_cell.length_c   1.000
_cell.angle_alpha   90.00
_cell.angle_beta   90.00
_cell.angle_gamma   90.00
#
_symmetry.space_group_name_H-M   'P 1'
#
loop_
_entity.id
_entity.type
_entity.pdbx_description
1 polymer ?
#
loop_
_entity_poly.entity_id
_entity_poly.type
_entity_poly.pdbx_seq_one_letter_code
_entity_poly.pdbx_strand_id
1 'polypeptide(L)'
;MKVCRDDDQPIQSVWGGGQVWEITTAGGGWELGVTEGGSSGSPLFNPDGQIIGQLYGGGAACSGTNDNGLYDVYGRFDISWTGGGTPDTRLSDWLDPNSLGNVTMNPYPNLVSYAYDAGVVSIDSPVSGLLTDSEIVSVTISNFGENSISNFDVSYQLDDGTITVSYTHLRAHETRSY
;
A
#
# COMPACT_ATOMS: atom_id res chain seq x y z
N MET A 1 7.97 -5.44 1.69
CA MET A 1 6.89 -5.28 0.69
C MET A 1 7.50 -4.59 -0.52
N LYS A 2 7.26 -5.09 -1.74
CA LYS A 2 7.70 -4.45 -2.98
C LYS A 2 6.52 -3.64 -3.51
N VAL A 3 6.76 -2.41 -3.90
CA VAL A 3 5.77 -1.51 -4.49
C VAL A 3 6.30 -1.05 -5.84
N CYS A 4 5.47 -1.13 -6.87
CA CYS A 4 5.73 -0.56 -8.18
C CYS A 4 4.75 0.59 -8.39
N ARG A 5 5.16 1.61 -9.13
CA ARG A 5 4.31 2.75 -9.48
C ARG A 5 4.39 3.01 -10.98
N ASP A 6 3.23 3.22 -11.54
CA ASP A 6 3.00 3.79 -12.87
C ASP A 6 2.20 5.08 -12.66
N ASP A 7 2.60 6.19 -13.24
CA ASP A 7 1.90 7.48 -13.14
C ASP A 7 0.94 7.71 -14.31
N ASP A 8 0.96 6.83 -15.30
CA ASP A 8 -0.02 6.79 -16.37
C ASP A 8 -1.25 5.96 -16.00
N GLN A 9 -2.36 6.23 -16.66
CA GLN A 9 -3.55 5.40 -16.48
C GLN A 9 -3.43 4.09 -17.26
N PRO A 10 -3.73 2.93 -16.64
CA PRO A 10 -3.75 1.67 -17.35
C PRO A 10 -4.82 1.70 -18.45
N ILE A 11 -4.51 1.13 -19.59
CA ILE A 11 -5.47 1.04 -20.70
C ILE A 11 -6.31 -0.24 -20.60
N GLN A 12 -7.53 -0.17 -21.14
CA GLN A 12 -8.34 -1.37 -21.34
C GLN A 12 -7.85 -2.13 -22.55
N SER A 13 -7.55 -3.42 -22.38
CA SER A 13 -7.01 -4.29 -23.42
C SER A 13 -7.67 -5.66 -23.38
N VAL A 14 -7.30 -6.53 -24.29
CA VAL A 14 -7.73 -7.93 -24.36
C VAL A 14 -6.51 -8.82 -24.38
N TRP A 15 -6.40 -9.73 -23.43
CA TRP A 15 -5.31 -10.67 -23.34
C TRP A 15 -5.85 -12.07 -23.06
N GLY A 16 -5.38 -13.07 -23.84
CA GLY A 16 -5.83 -14.46 -23.64
C GLY A 16 -7.34 -14.66 -23.78
N GLY A 17 -8.03 -13.78 -24.49
CA GLY A 17 -9.49 -13.80 -24.64
C GLY A 17 -10.27 -13.13 -23.49
N GLY A 18 -9.58 -12.60 -22.46
CA GLY A 18 -10.18 -11.87 -21.35
C GLY A 18 -9.91 -10.37 -21.41
N GLN A 19 -10.79 -9.58 -20.82
CA GLN A 19 -10.58 -8.14 -20.67
C GLN A 19 -9.63 -7.87 -19.51
N VAL A 20 -8.64 -7.02 -19.74
CA VAL A 20 -7.58 -6.69 -18.79
C VAL A 20 -7.36 -5.19 -18.69
N TRP A 21 -6.72 -4.76 -17.60
CA TRP A 21 -5.96 -3.53 -17.53
C TRP A 21 -4.54 -3.81 -18.00
N GLU A 22 -3.99 -2.97 -18.82
CA GLU A 22 -2.63 -3.06 -19.30
C GLU A 22 -1.84 -1.82 -18.89
N ILE A 23 -0.74 -2.06 -18.16
CA ILE A 23 0.32 -1.08 -17.95
C ILE A 23 1.14 -1.11 -19.22
N THR A 24 1.21 0.00 -19.92
CA THR A 24 1.73 0.01 -21.28
C THR A 24 3.14 0.58 -21.36
N THR A 25 3.87 0.18 -22.38
CA THR A 25 5.15 0.79 -22.74
C THR A 25 5.00 2.21 -23.31
N ALA A 26 3.81 2.60 -23.70
CA ALA A 26 3.54 3.89 -24.34
C ALA A 26 3.78 5.09 -23.40
N GLY A 27 3.51 4.93 -22.11
CA GLY A 27 3.82 5.91 -21.07
C GLY A 27 5.17 5.75 -20.39
N GLY A 28 5.97 4.75 -20.81
CA GLY A 28 7.25 4.45 -20.16
C GLY A 28 7.21 3.17 -19.32
N GLY A 29 6.04 2.58 -19.10
CA GLY A 29 5.84 1.43 -18.23
C GLY A 29 5.93 1.81 -16.75
N TRP A 30 6.59 0.99 -15.97
CA TRP A 30 6.79 1.28 -14.55
C TRP A 30 7.84 2.36 -14.31
N GLU A 31 7.46 3.51 -13.73
CA GLU A 31 8.41 4.58 -13.34
C GLU A 31 9.17 4.23 -12.06
N LEU A 32 8.54 3.48 -11.15
CA LEU A 32 9.18 3.06 -9.92
C LEU A 32 8.99 1.56 -9.70
N GLY A 33 10.10 0.86 -9.64
CA GLY A 33 10.10 -0.58 -9.48
C GLY A 33 9.55 -1.30 -10.70
N VAL A 34 9.34 -2.58 -10.58
CA VAL A 34 8.82 -3.45 -11.65
C VAL A 34 8.30 -4.74 -11.04
N THR A 35 7.37 -5.39 -11.69
CA THR A 35 6.94 -6.74 -11.32
C THR A 35 8.00 -7.77 -11.70
N GLU A 36 7.94 -8.94 -11.10
CA GLU A 36 8.87 -10.04 -11.34
C GLU A 36 8.13 -11.37 -11.31
N GLY A 37 8.81 -12.42 -11.75
CA GLY A 37 8.32 -13.79 -11.58
C GLY A 37 7.94 -14.05 -10.11
N GLY A 38 6.70 -14.48 -9.87
CA GLY A 38 6.13 -14.64 -8.51
C GLY A 38 5.29 -13.46 -8.02
N SER A 39 5.26 -12.33 -8.75
CA SER A 39 4.35 -11.22 -8.45
C SER A 39 2.90 -11.48 -8.89
N SER A 40 2.63 -12.58 -9.61
CA SER A 40 1.28 -12.94 -10.07
C SER A 40 0.26 -12.90 -8.94
N GLY A 41 -0.91 -12.33 -9.21
CA GLY A 41 -1.97 -12.14 -8.21
C GLY A 41 -1.80 -10.88 -7.35
N SER A 42 -0.69 -10.14 -7.46
CA SER A 42 -0.54 -8.88 -6.74
C SER A 42 -1.60 -7.86 -7.17
N PRO A 43 -2.11 -7.04 -6.25
CA PRO A 43 -3.16 -6.08 -6.56
C PRO A 43 -2.65 -4.89 -7.36
N LEU A 44 -3.50 -4.39 -8.27
CA LEU A 44 -3.38 -3.08 -8.89
C LEU A 44 -4.29 -2.11 -8.15
N PHE A 45 -3.72 -1.02 -7.66
CA PHE A 45 -4.46 0.03 -6.97
C PHE A 45 -4.67 1.23 -7.89
N ASN A 46 -5.83 1.86 -7.78
CA ASN A 46 -6.05 3.19 -8.32
C ASN A 46 -5.45 4.27 -7.39
N PRO A 47 -5.44 5.54 -7.80
CA PRO A 47 -4.95 6.64 -6.95
C PRO A 47 -5.69 6.79 -5.61
N ASP A 48 -6.93 6.32 -5.52
CA ASP A 48 -7.73 6.34 -4.29
C ASP A 48 -7.42 5.15 -3.36
N GLY A 49 -6.43 4.31 -3.70
CA GLY A 49 -6.04 3.13 -2.93
C GLY A 49 -7.01 1.96 -3.03
N GLN A 50 -7.89 1.95 -4.02
CA GLN A 50 -8.84 0.86 -4.25
C GLN A 50 -8.23 -0.17 -5.20
N ILE A 51 -8.46 -1.44 -4.94
CA ILE A 51 -8.02 -2.53 -5.81
C ILE A 51 -8.91 -2.57 -7.05
N ILE A 52 -8.30 -2.40 -8.23
CA ILE A 52 -8.99 -2.43 -9.53
C ILE A 52 -8.63 -3.65 -10.38
N GLY A 53 -7.62 -4.40 -9.98
CA GLY A 53 -7.19 -5.59 -10.71
C GLY A 53 -6.18 -6.44 -9.95
N GLN A 54 -5.84 -7.59 -10.52
CA GLN A 54 -4.78 -8.48 -10.04
C GLN A 54 -3.83 -8.85 -11.18
N LEU A 55 -2.53 -8.90 -10.89
CA LEU A 55 -1.50 -9.20 -11.89
C LEU A 55 -1.71 -10.60 -12.47
N TYR A 56 -1.90 -10.66 -13.78
CA TYR A 56 -1.91 -11.89 -14.54
C TYR A 56 -0.50 -12.25 -15.02
N GLY A 57 0.23 -11.27 -15.55
CA GLY A 57 1.58 -11.41 -16.06
C GLY A 57 1.93 -10.30 -17.03
N GLY A 58 3.07 -10.40 -17.67
CA GLY A 58 3.53 -9.42 -18.64
C GLY A 58 4.94 -9.69 -19.09
N GLY A 59 5.55 -8.70 -19.72
CA GLY A 59 6.95 -8.69 -20.13
C GLY A 59 7.87 -7.97 -19.15
N ALA A 60 7.32 -7.23 -18.21
CA ALA A 60 8.10 -6.51 -17.23
C ALA A 60 8.86 -7.47 -16.30
N ALA A 61 10.11 -7.17 -16.02
CA ALA A 61 10.96 -7.97 -15.15
C ALA A 61 12.13 -7.12 -14.60
N CYS A 62 12.71 -7.54 -13.51
CA CYS A 62 13.90 -6.90 -12.96
C CYS A 62 15.17 -7.41 -13.66
N SER A 63 15.51 -6.81 -14.78
CA SER A 63 16.73 -7.07 -15.53
C SER A 63 17.48 -5.77 -15.82
N GLY A 64 17.94 -5.11 -14.76
CA GLY A 64 18.45 -3.76 -14.84
C GLY A 64 17.33 -2.74 -15.05
N THR A 65 17.54 -1.73 -15.90
CA THR A 65 16.54 -0.69 -16.20
C THR A 65 15.75 -0.95 -17.49
N ASN A 66 16.15 -1.93 -18.28
CA ASN A 66 15.62 -2.12 -19.63
C ASN A 66 14.22 -2.74 -19.67
N ASP A 67 13.84 -3.49 -18.63
CA ASP A 67 12.58 -4.23 -18.60
C ASP A 67 11.45 -3.46 -17.91
N ASN A 68 11.75 -2.34 -17.26
CA ASN A 68 10.75 -1.50 -16.61
C ASN A 68 9.76 -0.88 -17.61
N GLY A 69 10.18 -0.66 -18.84
CA GLY A 69 9.37 -0.14 -19.94
C GLY A 69 8.49 -1.20 -20.64
N LEU A 70 8.52 -2.46 -20.22
CA LEU A 70 7.68 -3.50 -20.79
C LEU A 70 6.31 -3.53 -20.11
N TYR A 71 5.34 -4.08 -20.84
CA TYR A 71 3.96 -4.14 -20.40
C TYR A 71 3.72 -5.16 -19.29
N ASP A 72 2.73 -4.89 -18.46
CA ASP A 72 2.08 -5.86 -17.58
C ASP A 72 0.58 -5.83 -17.77
N VAL A 73 -0.07 -6.98 -17.56
CA VAL A 73 -1.51 -7.12 -17.70
C VAL A 73 -2.12 -7.61 -16.41
N TYR A 74 -3.22 -6.97 -16.03
CA TYR A 74 -3.96 -7.24 -14.82
C TYR A 74 -5.38 -7.67 -15.16
N GLY A 75 -5.84 -8.77 -14.57
CA GLY A 75 -7.24 -9.14 -14.62
C GLY A 75 -8.08 -8.03 -13.97
N ARG A 76 -9.18 -7.66 -14.61
CA ARG A 76 -10.05 -6.57 -14.14
C ARG A 76 -10.96 -7.04 -13.02
N PHE A 77 -10.98 -6.29 -11.94
CA PHE A 77 -11.81 -6.60 -10.78
C PHE A 77 -13.31 -6.51 -11.09
N ASP A 78 -13.72 -5.49 -11.86
CA ASP A 78 -15.12 -5.29 -12.27
C ASP A 78 -15.64 -6.43 -13.17
N ILE A 79 -14.80 -7.01 -14.01
CA ILE A 79 -15.15 -8.18 -14.81
C ILE A 79 -15.27 -9.42 -13.92
N SER A 80 -14.33 -9.61 -13.00
CA SER A 80 -14.35 -10.72 -12.06
C SER A 80 -15.52 -10.64 -11.08
N TRP A 81 -16.09 -9.46 -10.86
CA TRP A 81 -17.25 -9.25 -9.98
C TRP A 81 -18.45 -10.07 -10.40
N THR A 82 -18.79 -10.05 -11.69
CA THR A 82 -19.86 -10.85 -12.28
C THR A 82 -19.36 -12.21 -12.76
N GLY A 83 -18.06 -12.34 -13.02
CA GLY A 83 -17.35 -13.57 -13.35
C GLY A 83 -17.99 -14.43 -14.43
N GLY A 84 -17.77 -15.73 -14.35
CA GLY A 84 -18.31 -16.74 -15.29
C GLY A 84 -19.79 -17.05 -15.10
N GLY A 85 -20.52 -16.31 -14.28
CA GLY A 85 -21.96 -16.42 -14.11
C GLY A 85 -22.43 -17.47 -13.07
N THR A 86 -21.50 -18.18 -12.42
CA THR A 86 -21.82 -19.13 -11.34
C THR A 86 -21.28 -18.62 -9.99
N PRO A 87 -21.90 -18.98 -8.84
CA PRO A 87 -21.49 -18.50 -7.53
C PRO A 87 -20.01 -18.76 -7.19
N ASP A 88 -19.47 -19.88 -7.61
CA ASP A 88 -18.09 -20.27 -7.39
C ASP A 88 -17.08 -19.51 -8.27
N THR A 89 -17.55 -18.81 -9.30
CA THR A 89 -16.71 -18.04 -10.24
C THR A 89 -16.90 -16.52 -10.15
N ARG A 90 -17.86 -16.03 -9.33
CA ARG A 90 -18.15 -14.61 -9.17
C ARG A 90 -17.58 -14.09 -7.86
N LEU A 91 -16.79 -13.02 -7.91
CA LEU A 91 -16.28 -12.38 -6.71
C LEU A 91 -17.39 -11.80 -5.84
N SER A 92 -18.49 -11.34 -6.43
CA SER A 92 -19.63 -10.78 -5.71
C SER A 92 -20.22 -11.75 -4.68
N ASP A 93 -20.28 -13.04 -4.97
CA ASP A 93 -20.82 -14.02 -4.03
C ASP A 93 -19.94 -14.23 -2.78
N TRP A 94 -18.65 -13.90 -2.89
CA TRP A 94 -17.67 -14.03 -1.80
C TRP A 94 -17.42 -12.72 -1.05
N LEU A 95 -17.43 -11.59 -1.76
CA LEU A 95 -17.08 -10.29 -1.20
C LEU A 95 -18.32 -9.46 -0.80
N ASP A 96 -19.48 -9.75 -1.38
CA ASP A 96 -20.77 -9.15 -1.01
C ASP A 96 -21.86 -10.23 -0.87
N PRO A 97 -21.69 -11.21 0.05
CA PRO A 97 -22.61 -12.33 0.20
C PRO A 97 -24.04 -11.90 0.59
N ASN A 98 -24.19 -10.69 1.12
CA ASN A 98 -25.48 -10.12 1.49
C ASN A 98 -26.10 -9.25 0.40
N SER A 99 -25.45 -9.14 -0.76
CA SER A 99 -25.91 -8.33 -1.91
C SER A 99 -26.24 -6.89 -1.52
N LEU A 100 -25.36 -6.25 -0.77
CA LEU A 100 -25.51 -4.86 -0.33
C LEU A 100 -25.38 -3.87 -1.48
N GLY A 101 -24.82 -4.31 -2.61
CA GLY A 101 -24.67 -3.52 -3.83
C GLY A 101 -23.61 -2.42 -3.73
N ASN A 102 -22.66 -2.55 -2.83
CA ASN A 102 -21.55 -1.63 -2.73
C ASN A 102 -20.70 -1.74 -3.99
N VAL A 103 -20.57 -0.65 -4.73
CA VAL A 103 -19.75 -0.59 -5.96
C VAL A 103 -18.30 -0.24 -5.68
N THR A 104 -18.01 0.28 -4.48
CA THR A 104 -16.66 0.57 -4.01
C THR A 104 -16.54 0.24 -2.53
N MET A 105 -15.35 -0.14 -2.12
CA MET A 105 -14.98 -0.25 -0.71
C MET A 105 -13.73 0.58 -0.46
N ASN A 106 -13.74 1.33 0.62
CA ASN A 106 -12.55 2.03 1.05
C ASN A 106 -11.50 1.04 1.53
N PRO A 107 -10.20 1.33 1.35
CA PRO A 107 -9.13 0.48 1.87
C PRO A 107 -9.23 0.34 3.40
N TYR A 108 -8.76 -0.79 3.91
CA TYR A 108 -8.62 -0.96 5.35
C TYR A 108 -7.13 -0.87 5.74
N PRO A 109 -6.76 -0.14 6.78
CA PRO A 109 -7.69 0.71 7.56
C PRO A 109 -8.29 1.78 6.67
N ASN A 110 -9.58 2.05 6.89
CA ASN A 110 -10.22 3.17 6.22
C ASN A 110 -9.32 4.39 6.45
N LEU A 111 -8.84 5.03 5.39
CA LEU A 111 -8.06 6.26 5.47
C LEU A 111 -8.99 7.40 5.94
N VAL A 112 -9.65 7.19 7.06
CA VAL A 112 -10.30 8.29 7.78
C VAL A 112 -9.16 9.15 8.26
N SER A 113 -9.09 10.36 7.78
CA SER A 113 -8.29 11.37 8.42
C SER A 113 -8.87 11.57 9.82
N TYR A 114 -8.14 11.20 10.83
CA TYR A 114 -8.49 11.48 12.20
C TYR A 114 -8.09 12.92 12.53
N ALA A 115 -8.92 13.60 13.30
CA ALA A 115 -8.58 14.95 13.74
C ALA A 115 -7.24 14.97 14.48
N TYR A 116 -6.95 13.91 15.24
CA TYR A 116 -5.71 13.73 16.00
C TYR A 116 -5.20 12.31 15.75
N ASP A 117 -4.04 12.19 15.13
CA ASP A 117 -3.39 10.91 14.85
C ASP A 117 -1.88 11.10 14.82
N ALA A 118 -1.17 10.42 15.69
CA ALA A 118 0.29 10.44 15.69
C ALA A 118 0.84 9.03 15.88
N GLY A 119 1.95 8.75 15.22
CA GLY A 119 2.59 7.46 15.31
C GLY A 119 4.10 7.53 15.16
N VAL A 120 4.78 6.55 15.74
CA VAL A 120 6.21 6.34 15.55
C VAL A 120 6.43 5.76 14.15
N VAL A 121 7.23 6.45 13.34
CA VAL A 121 7.57 6.04 11.97
C VAL A 121 8.91 5.34 11.89
N SER A 122 9.82 5.62 12.81
CA SER A 122 11.10 4.94 12.90
C SER A 122 11.67 4.96 14.32
N ILE A 123 12.48 3.97 14.62
CA ILE A 123 13.41 3.96 15.75
C ILE A 123 14.77 4.30 15.16
N ASP A 124 15.29 5.48 15.50
CA ASP A 124 16.52 6.01 14.92
C ASP A 124 17.76 5.56 15.71
N SER A 125 17.55 5.25 16.99
CA SER A 125 18.58 4.77 17.92
C SER A 125 17.90 3.91 19.03
N PRO A 126 18.55 2.86 19.54
CA PRO A 126 19.81 2.29 19.03
C PRO A 126 19.64 1.55 17.71
N VAL A 127 20.68 1.54 16.89
CA VAL A 127 20.75 0.70 15.69
C VAL A 127 21.25 -0.69 16.05
N SER A 128 20.98 -1.67 15.19
CA SER A 128 21.47 -3.05 15.39
C SER A 128 23.01 -3.07 15.52
N GLY A 129 23.49 -3.79 16.50
CA GLY A 129 24.94 -3.91 16.77
C GLY A 129 25.24 -4.28 18.22
N LEU A 130 26.48 -4.08 18.63
CA LEU A 130 26.88 -4.20 20.03
C LEU A 130 26.35 -2.98 20.80
N LEU A 131 25.43 -3.24 21.72
CA LEU A 131 24.89 -2.22 22.61
C LEU A 131 25.83 -2.02 23.79
N THR A 132 25.81 -0.81 24.35
CA THR A 132 26.53 -0.44 25.57
C THR A 132 25.65 -0.62 26.81
N ASP A 133 26.19 -0.35 27.99
CA ASP A 133 25.40 -0.41 29.24
C ASP A 133 24.33 0.67 29.34
N SER A 134 24.35 1.65 28.44
CA SER A 134 23.41 2.77 28.40
C SER A 134 23.23 3.25 26.97
N GLU A 135 22.02 3.11 26.45
CA GLU A 135 21.68 3.54 25.08
C GLU A 135 20.67 4.68 25.10
N ILE A 136 20.85 5.60 24.15
CA ILE A 136 19.85 6.64 23.90
C ILE A 136 18.79 6.07 22.95
N VAL A 137 17.55 6.05 23.37
CA VAL A 137 16.41 5.71 22.51
C VAL A 137 15.95 6.99 21.79
N SER A 138 16.04 6.99 20.49
CA SER A 138 15.57 8.07 19.62
C SER A 138 14.57 7.54 18.62
N VAL A 139 13.48 8.26 18.45
CA VAL A 139 12.40 7.87 17.52
C VAL A 139 11.95 9.08 16.72
N THR A 140 11.56 8.84 15.48
CA THR A 140 10.85 9.83 14.67
C THR A 140 9.36 9.59 14.77
N ILE A 141 8.61 10.65 15.08
CA ILE A 141 7.15 10.64 15.21
C ILE A 141 6.58 11.55 14.13
N SER A 142 5.57 11.05 13.41
CA SER A 142 4.79 11.85 12.45
C SER A 142 3.38 12.06 12.95
N ASN A 143 2.85 13.24 12.65
CA ASN A 143 1.43 13.54 12.79
C ASN A 143 0.73 13.18 11.48
N PHE A 144 -0.18 12.22 11.53
CA PHE A 144 -1.00 11.78 10.41
C PHE A 144 -2.41 12.39 10.45
N GLY A 145 -2.74 13.11 11.55
CA GLY A 145 -4.02 13.77 11.75
C GLY A 145 -4.08 15.16 11.11
N GLU A 146 -5.29 15.70 11.04
CA GLU A 146 -5.55 17.04 10.50
C GLU A 146 -5.13 18.16 11.44
N ASN A 147 -5.17 17.91 12.74
CA ASN A 147 -4.86 18.91 13.76
C ASN A 147 -3.46 18.73 14.32
N SER A 148 -2.83 19.84 14.69
CA SER A 148 -1.56 19.80 15.40
C SER A 148 -1.73 19.11 16.76
N ILE A 149 -0.77 18.26 17.10
CA ILE A 149 -0.71 17.54 18.37
C ILE A 149 0.47 18.09 19.18
N SER A 150 0.23 18.32 20.45
CA SER A 150 1.26 18.75 21.40
C SER A 150 1.01 18.14 22.79
N ASN A 151 2.07 18.03 23.58
CA ASN A 151 2.00 17.53 24.96
C ASN A 151 1.44 16.09 25.06
N PHE A 152 1.98 15.19 24.26
CA PHE A 152 1.65 13.77 24.34
C PHE A 152 2.84 12.97 24.89
N ASP A 153 2.51 11.86 25.54
CA ASP A 153 3.51 10.97 26.14
C ASP A 153 4.06 10.00 25.08
N VAL A 154 5.36 9.79 25.14
CA VAL A 154 6.03 8.72 24.40
C VAL A 154 6.57 7.71 25.40
N SER A 155 6.23 6.46 25.19
CA SER A 155 6.70 5.37 26.04
C SER A 155 7.41 4.29 25.23
N TYR A 156 8.33 3.60 25.85
CA TYR A 156 8.93 2.41 25.29
C TYR A 156 8.97 1.28 26.32
N GLN A 157 9.01 0.08 25.82
CA GLN A 157 9.16 -1.13 26.61
C GLN A 157 10.23 -1.99 25.98
N LEU A 158 11.16 -2.50 26.78
CA LEU A 158 12.18 -3.43 26.35
C LEU A 158 11.75 -4.82 26.76
N ASP A 159 11.61 -5.73 25.78
CA ASP A 159 11.07 -7.07 25.97
C ASP A 159 9.73 -7.00 26.74
N ASP A 160 9.52 -7.81 27.75
CA ASP A 160 8.35 -7.76 28.64
C ASP A 160 8.62 -6.96 29.93
N GLY A 161 9.61 -6.08 29.90
CA GLY A 161 10.01 -5.26 31.04
C GLY A 161 9.02 -4.16 31.41
N THR A 162 9.42 -3.28 32.32
CA THR A 162 8.62 -2.15 32.75
C THR A 162 8.51 -1.09 31.64
N ILE A 163 7.31 -0.56 31.42
CA ILE A 163 7.09 0.56 30.49
C ILE A 163 7.80 1.80 31.04
N THR A 164 8.68 2.38 30.25
CA THR A 164 9.35 3.64 30.55
C THR A 164 8.67 4.77 29.79
N VAL A 165 8.19 5.78 30.50
CA VAL A 165 7.53 6.96 29.93
C VAL A 165 8.52 8.11 29.91
N SER A 166 8.68 8.74 28.76
CA SER A 166 9.45 9.99 28.62
C SER A 166 8.48 11.14 28.41
N TYR A 167 8.52 12.11 29.33
CA TYR A 167 7.75 13.34 29.18
C TYR A 167 8.57 14.34 28.39
N THR A 168 8.19 14.56 27.13
CA THR A 168 8.77 15.62 26.32
C THR A 168 7.67 16.51 25.79
N HIS A 169 7.89 17.84 25.85
CA HIS A 169 7.02 18.80 25.19
C HIS A 169 7.23 18.73 23.67
N LEU A 170 6.72 17.68 23.05
CA LEU A 170 6.81 17.50 21.61
C LEU A 170 5.74 18.34 20.92
N ARG A 171 6.12 18.98 19.82
CA ARG A 171 5.19 19.65 18.91
C ARG A 171 5.37 19.01 17.55
N ALA A 172 4.41 18.23 17.10
CA ALA A 172 4.37 17.71 15.76
C ALA A 172 3.62 18.72 14.86
N HIS A 173 4.36 19.38 13.99
CA HIS A 173 3.82 20.37 13.05
C HIS A 173 4.18 19.95 11.63
N GLU A 174 3.49 18.94 11.10
CA GLU A 174 3.53 18.67 9.66
C GLU A 174 2.16 18.18 9.19
N THR A 175 1.51 18.99 8.38
CA THR A 175 0.43 18.58 7.49
C THR A 175 1.06 18.15 6.17
N ARG A 176 0.94 16.88 5.81
CA ARG A 176 1.21 16.45 4.43
C ARG A 176 0.00 16.80 3.58
N SER A 177 0.20 17.71 2.62
CA SER A 177 -0.68 17.83 1.46
C SER A 177 -0.32 16.71 0.46
N TYR A 178 -1.32 15.93 0.07
CA TYR A 178 -1.25 14.97 -1.02
C TYR A 178 -1.51 15.68 -2.36
#